data_1f308eb33207761798276d4fbd7f8a54
#
_entry.id   1f308eb33207761798276d4fbd7f8a54
#
_cell.length_a   1.000
_cell.length_b   1.000
_cell.length_c   1.000
_cell.angle_alpha   90.00
_cell.angle_beta   90.00
_cell.angle_gamma   90.00
#
_symmetry.space_group_name_H-M   'P 1'
#
loop_
_entity.id
_entity.type
_entity.pdbx_description
1 polymer ?
#
loop_
_entity_poly.entity_id
_entity_poly.type
_entity_poly.pdbx_seq_one_letter_code
_entity_poly.pdbx_strand_id
1 'polypeptide(L)'
;MDDAGSNKQRQATRVFKKSSPNGKITVYLGKRDFVDHISHVDPIDGVVLIDPEYVKDRKVFGHVLAAFRYGREDLDVLGLTFRKDLYLAAEQIYPVTSTLKRPLTRLQERLVRKLGPAAHPFYFELPPHCPASVTLQPAPGDTGKPCGVDYELKAFVADSQDDKPHKRNSVRLAIRKIMYAPSKQGEQPSVEVSKEFMMSPNKLYLEASLDKELYHHGENIAVNVHIANNSNRSVKRIKVSVRQFADICLFSTAQYKCTVAEAESEEGCPVGPGFTLSKVFTLTPLLANNKDKWGLALDGQLKHEDTNLASSTLIADPAQRENLGIIVQYKVKVKLCLGPLGGDLSAELPFILMHPKPEEEPPRVPE
;
A
#
# COMPACT_ATOMS: atom_id res chain seq x y z
N MET A 1 49.67 -5.23 18.58
CA MET A 1 48.88 -5.43 19.78
C MET A 1 47.96 -4.21 19.88
N ASP A 2 46.91 -4.21 19.13
CA ASP A 2 45.90 -3.14 19.23
C ASP A 2 44.52 -3.76 19.12
N ASP A 3 43.86 -3.70 20.27
CA ASP A 3 42.56 -4.22 20.56
C ASP A 3 41.52 -3.28 19.92
N ALA A 4 40.98 -3.66 18.76
CA ALA A 4 39.89 -2.95 18.12
C ALA A 4 38.55 -3.43 18.70
N GLY A 5 38.17 -2.82 19.83
CA GLY A 5 36.87 -3.01 20.44
C GLY A 5 35.75 -2.66 19.48
N SER A 6 35.04 -3.67 18.94
CA SER A 6 33.85 -3.49 18.15
C SER A 6 32.72 -2.95 19.03
N ASN A 7 32.46 -1.67 18.90
CA ASN A 7 31.33 -0.99 19.52
C ASN A 7 30.05 -1.39 18.79
N LYS A 8 29.46 -2.54 19.11
CA LYS A 8 28.11 -2.92 18.67
C LYS A 8 27.14 -2.03 19.42
N GLN A 9 26.76 -0.93 18.79
CA GLN A 9 25.60 -0.15 19.21
C GLN A 9 24.39 -1.09 19.27
N ARG A 10 23.91 -1.36 20.49
CA ARG A 10 22.59 -1.94 20.70
C ARG A 10 21.59 -0.98 20.07
N GLN A 11 20.97 -1.35 18.93
CA GLN A 11 19.82 -0.65 18.41
C GLN A 11 18.71 -0.72 19.47
N ALA A 12 18.53 0.36 20.21
CA ALA A 12 17.40 0.51 21.11
C ALA A 12 16.12 0.49 20.26
N THR A 13 15.16 -0.37 20.61
CA THR A 13 13.84 -0.39 19.98
C THR A 13 13.24 1.00 20.15
N ARG A 14 13.09 1.73 19.04
CA ARG A 14 12.60 3.10 19.05
C ARG A 14 11.09 3.09 19.30
N VAL A 15 10.67 3.67 20.43
CA VAL A 15 9.26 3.86 20.79
C VAL A 15 8.80 5.21 20.26
N PHE A 16 7.65 5.21 19.57
CA PHE A 16 6.99 6.43 19.11
C PHE A 16 6.18 7.04 20.24
N LYS A 17 6.33 8.33 20.41
CA LYS A 17 5.71 9.11 21.47
C LYS A 17 5.10 10.37 20.91
N LYS A 18 3.84 10.65 21.25
CA LYS A 18 3.17 11.90 20.92
C LYS A 18 2.30 12.37 22.06
N SER A 19 2.41 13.64 22.41
CA SER A 19 1.61 14.28 23.47
C SER A 19 0.50 15.16 22.89
N SER A 20 -0.56 15.34 23.65
CA SER A 20 -1.57 16.36 23.36
C SER A 20 -0.97 17.77 23.43
N PRO A 21 -1.57 18.77 22.77
CA PRO A 21 -1.08 20.15 22.81
C PRO A 21 -0.94 20.73 24.22
N ASN A 22 -1.81 20.34 25.16
CA ASN A 22 -1.71 20.76 26.56
C ASN A 22 -0.72 19.90 27.39
N GLY A 23 -0.12 18.86 26.81
CA GLY A 23 0.84 17.98 27.48
C GLY A 23 0.24 17.03 28.52
N LYS A 24 -1.07 16.92 28.63
CA LYS A 24 -1.75 16.20 29.71
C LYS A 24 -1.93 14.71 29.44
N ILE A 25 -1.92 14.29 28.17
CA ILE A 25 -1.89 12.89 27.77
C ILE A 25 -0.80 12.64 26.72
N THR A 26 -0.19 11.47 26.79
CA THR A 26 0.87 11.06 25.87
C THR A 26 0.66 9.62 25.42
N VAL A 27 0.64 9.39 24.13
CA VAL A 27 0.50 8.06 23.53
C VAL A 27 1.88 7.50 23.21
N TYR A 28 2.10 6.25 23.56
CA TYR A 28 3.31 5.48 23.26
C TYR A 28 2.96 4.28 22.37
N LEU A 29 3.64 4.15 21.25
CA LEU A 29 3.52 3.02 20.31
C LEU A 29 4.91 2.46 19.99
N GLY A 30 5.00 1.13 19.85
CA GLY A 30 6.23 0.47 19.44
C GLY A 30 6.50 0.56 17.94
N LYS A 31 5.46 0.71 17.14
CA LYS A 31 5.53 0.80 15.69
C LYS A 31 4.36 1.59 15.14
N ARG A 32 4.47 2.03 13.90
CA ARG A 32 3.39 2.73 13.18
C ARG A 32 2.88 1.94 11.99
N ASP A 33 3.55 0.85 11.62
CA ASP A 33 3.15 -0.08 10.57
C ASP A 33 2.62 -1.36 11.20
N PHE A 34 1.38 -1.72 10.85
CA PHE A 34 0.70 -2.92 11.34
C PHE A 34 0.48 -3.87 10.18
N VAL A 35 1.07 -5.05 10.29
CA VAL A 35 1.11 -6.02 9.20
C VAL A 35 -0.14 -6.87 9.20
N ASP A 36 -0.75 -6.99 8.03
CA ASP A 36 -1.81 -7.95 7.75
C ASP A 36 -1.18 -9.26 7.28
N HIS A 37 -1.37 -10.31 8.08
CA HIS A 37 -0.85 -11.66 7.81
C HIS A 37 -1.89 -12.56 7.13
N ILE A 38 -2.99 -12.01 6.64
CA ILE A 38 -4.15 -12.71 6.07
C ILE A 38 -4.99 -13.42 7.14
N SER A 39 -4.39 -14.20 8.02
CA SER A 39 -5.06 -14.85 9.15
C SER A 39 -5.42 -13.91 10.29
N HIS A 40 -4.63 -12.88 10.48
CA HIS A 40 -4.77 -11.86 11.51
C HIS A 40 -3.99 -10.61 11.13
N VAL A 41 -4.30 -9.50 11.77
CA VAL A 41 -3.54 -8.24 11.66
C VAL A 41 -2.78 -8.04 12.97
N ASP A 42 -1.56 -7.50 12.90
CA ASP A 42 -0.81 -7.13 14.09
C ASP A 42 -1.68 -6.27 15.03
N PRO A 43 -1.69 -6.55 16.35
CA PRO A 43 -2.44 -5.73 17.28
C PRO A 43 -1.85 -4.33 17.40
N ILE A 44 -2.71 -3.35 17.57
CA ILE A 44 -2.34 -1.98 17.89
C ILE A 44 -2.29 -1.89 19.41
N ASP A 45 -1.15 -2.19 19.97
CA ASP A 45 -0.90 -2.24 21.41
C ASP A 45 0.03 -1.11 21.84
N GLY A 46 -0.41 -0.35 22.81
CA GLY A 46 0.37 0.76 23.31
C GLY A 46 -0.07 1.15 24.71
N VAL A 47 0.39 2.30 25.12
CA VAL A 47 0.13 2.86 26.45
C VAL A 47 -0.18 4.34 26.33
N VAL A 48 -1.17 4.81 27.10
CA VAL A 48 -1.44 6.23 27.31
C VAL A 48 -0.98 6.62 28.70
N LEU A 49 -0.05 7.58 28.76
CA LEU A 49 0.34 8.23 30.00
C LEU A 49 -0.61 9.42 30.26
N ILE A 50 -1.22 9.46 31.42
CA ILE A 50 -2.18 10.52 31.78
C ILE A 50 -1.63 11.38 32.92
N ASP A 51 -2.13 12.62 33.03
CA ASP A 51 -2.01 13.43 34.24
C ASP A 51 -3.28 13.24 35.09
N PRO A 52 -3.23 12.50 36.21
CA PRO A 52 -4.43 12.19 36.98
C PRO A 52 -5.13 13.41 37.57
N GLU A 53 -4.41 14.46 37.91
CA GLU A 53 -4.97 15.71 38.43
C GLU A 53 -5.73 16.48 37.36
N TYR A 54 -5.33 16.38 36.13
CA TYR A 54 -6.05 17.00 35.00
C TYR A 54 -7.29 16.19 34.61
N VAL A 55 -7.14 14.87 34.49
CA VAL A 55 -8.25 13.98 34.09
C VAL A 55 -9.34 13.96 35.12
N LYS A 56 -8.99 13.87 36.41
CA LYS A 56 -9.94 13.81 37.56
C LYS A 56 -11.03 12.78 37.36
N ASP A 57 -12.30 13.21 37.31
CA ASP A 57 -13.48 12.36 37.16
C ASP A 57 -13.82 12.07 35.68
N ARG A 58 -13.08 12.64 34.74
CA ARG A 58 -13.28 12.40 33.32
C ARG A 58 -12.64 11.07 32.88
N LYS A 59 -12.88 10.71 31.65
CA LYS A 59 -12.44 9.45 31.08
C LYS A 59 -11.44 9.72 29.94
N VAL A 60 -10.63 8.72 29.63
CA VAL A 60 -9.74 8.71 28.47
C VAL A 60 -10.21 7.63 27.53
N PHE A 61 -10.49 8.03 26.29
CA PHE A 61 -10.93 7.15 25.21
C PHE A 61 -9.84 7.01 24.15
N GLY A 62 -9.80 5.83 23.52
CA GLY A 62 -8.99 5.57 22.33
C GLY A 62 -9.87 5.19 21.15
N HIS A 63 -9.55 5.72 19.99
CA HIS A 63 -10.21 5.38 18.73
C HIS A 63 -9.17 4.94 17.70
N VAL A 64 -9.52 3.94 16.90
CA VAL A 64 -8.82 3.61 15.64
C VAL A 64 -9.81 3.85 14.51
N LEU A 65 -9.43 4.69 13.56
CA LEU A 65 -10.25 5.08 12.43
C LEU A 65 -9.51 4.76 11.13
N ALA A 66 -10.17 4.02 10.24
CA ALA A 66 -9.81 3.91 8.84
C ALA A 66 -10.78 4.77 8.03
N ALA A 67 -10.27 5.71 7.27
CA ALA A 67 -11.07 6.61 6.47
C ALA A 67 -10.61 6.63 5.02
N PHE A 68 -11.58 6.67 4.12
CA PHE A 68 -11.37 6.99 2.73
C PHE A 68 -11.65 8.47 2.51
N ARG A 69 -10.70 9.15 1.90
CA ARG A 69 -10.82 10.56 1.51
C ARG A 69 -10.68 10.68 0.02
N TYR A 70 -11.62 11.39 -0.59
CA TYR A 70 -11.59 11.74 -1.99
C TYR A 70 -12.08 13.17 -2.15
N GLY A 71 -11.29 13.99 -2.82
CA GLY A 71 -11.67 15.36 -3.12
C GLY A 71 -10.67 15.95 -4.09
N ARG A 72 -11.16 16.74 -5.04
CA ARG A 72 -10.33 17.58 -5.90
C ARG A 72 -10.51 19.01 -5.44
N GLU A 73 -9.44 19.79 -5.41
CA GLU A 73 -9.52 21.22 -5.08
C GLU A 73 -10.48 21.97 -6.01
N ASP A 74 -10.58 21.55 -7.26
CA ASP A 74 -11.53 22.11 -8.21
C ASP A 74 -13.01 21.79 -7.89
N LEU A 75 -13.26 20.75 -7.06
CA LEU A 75 -14.57 20.46 -6.49
C LEU A 75 -14.75 21.09 -5.10
N ASP A 76 -13.67 21.53 -4.46
CA ASP A 76 -13.66 22.14 -3.13
C ASP A 76 -14.28 23.55 -3.12
N VAL A 77 -14.41 24.18 -4.28
CA VAL A 77 -15.18 25.42 -4.46
C VAL A 77 -16.63 25.28 -3.99
N LEU A 78 -17.13 24.05 -3.88
CA LEU A 78 -18.45 23.71 -3.35
C LEU A 78 -18.40 23.07 -1.95
N GLY A 79 -17.22 22.97 -1.31
CA GLY A 79 -17.07 22.36 0.00
C GLY A 79 -17.32 20.85 0.04
N LEU A 80 -17.18 20.17 -1.08
CA LEU A 80 -17.45 18.73 -1.20
C LEU A 80 -16.19 17.88 -1.04
N THR A 81 -15.54 18.00 0.12
CA THR A 81 -14.57 17.00 0.54
C THR A 81 -15.33 15.74 0.95
N PHE A 82 -15.24 14.70 0.14
CA PHE A 82 -15.89 13.45 0.48
C PHE A 82 -15.00 12.63 1.41
N ARG A 83 -15.58 12.21 2.53
CA ARG A 83 -14.95 11.31 3.49
C ARG A 83 -15.91 10.21 3.86
N LYS A 84 -15.45 8.95 3.78
CA LYS A 84 -16.18 7.80 4.27
C LYS A 84 -15.33 7.07 5.31
N ASP A 85 -15.92 6.83 6.48
CA ASP A 85 -15.30 6.00 7.49
C ASP A 85 -15.50 4.52 7.10
N LEU A 86 -14.38 3.80 6.93
CA LEU A 86 -14.38 2.39 6.55
C LEU A 86 -14.39 1.48 7.77
N TYR A 87 -13.82 1.93 8.86
CA TYR A 87 -13.75 1.20 10.11
C TYR A 87 -13.54 2.19 11.25
N LEU A 88 -14.25 1.95 12.35
CA LEU A 88 -14.09 2.71 13.59
C LEU A 88 -14.17 1.75 14.76
N ALA A 89 -13.13 1.71 15.59
CA ALA A 89 -13.15 1.06 16.89
C ALA A 89 -12.95 2.10 17.99
N ALA A 90 -13.59 1.88 19.13
CA ALA A 90 -13.49 2.77 20.27
C ALA A 90 -13.39 1.95 21.56
N GLU A 91 -12.55 2.40 22.48
CA GLU A 91 -12.32 1.79 23.78
C GLU A 91 -12.17 2.87 24.85
N GLN A 92 -12.77 2.63 26.03
CA GLN A 92 -12.44 3.42 27.20
C GLN A 92 -11.15 2.89 27.83
N ILE A 93 -10.09 3.68 27.80
CA ILE A 93 -8.77 3.31 28.29
C ILE A 93 -8.67 3.55 29.81
N TYR A 94 -9.25 4.63 30.29
CA TYR A 94 -9.21 5.01 31.70
C TYR A 94 -10.54 5.65 32.15
N PRO A 95 -11.06 5.33 33.34
CA PRO A 95 -10.68 4.17 34.16
C PRO A 95 -11.02 2.84 33.45
N VAL A 96 -10.34 1.77 33.88
CA VAL A 96 -10.56 0.45 33.32
C VAL A 96 -11.95 -0.07 33.72
N THR A 97 -12.78 -0.38 32.70
CA THR A 97 -14.13 -0.90 32.87
C THR A 97 -14.26 -2.37 32.48
N SER A 98 -13.30 -2.91 31.74
CA SER A 98 -13.36 -4.28 31.27
C SER A 98 -13.00 -5.28 32.36
N THR A 99 -13.86 -6.26 32.55
CA THR A 99 -13.60 -7.43 33.41
C THR A 99 -12.70 -8.46 32.73
N LEU A 100 -12.52 -8.35 31.41
CA LEU A 100 -11.62 -9.17 30.64
C LEU A 100 -10.19 -8.64 30.76
N LYS A 101 -9.42 -9.23 31.68
CA LYS A 101 -8.00 -8.95 31.81
C LYS A 101 -7.24 -9.63 30.67
N ARG A 102 -6.93 -8.86 29.62
CA ARG A 102 -6.01 -9.29 28.59
C ARG A 102 -4.58 -9.20 29.14
N PRO A 103 -3.73 -10.23 28.98
CA PRO A 103 -2.33 -10.15 29.38
C PRO A 103 -1.64 -9.03 28.60
N LEU A 104 -0.80 -8.27 29.27
CA LEU A 104 -0.03 -7.21 28.64
C LEU A 104 1.00 -7.82 27.65
N THR A 105 1.18 -7.14 26.53
CA THR A 105 2.30 -7.46 25.62
C THR A 105 3.64 -7.08 26.25
N ARG A 106 4.72 -7.61 25.73
CA ARG A 106 6.07 -7.28 26.23
C ARG A 106 6.35 -5.79 26.18
N LEU A 107 5.90 -5.13 25.13
CA LEU A 107 6.05 -3.68 24.98
C LEU A 107 5.25 -2.94 26.07
N GLN A 108 4.00 -3.32 26.30
CA GLN A 108 3.15 -2.72 27.32
C GLN A 108 3.74 -2.93 28.71
N GLU A 109 4.21 -4.12 29.05
CA GLU A 109 4.88 -4.39 30.34
C GLU A 109 6.08 -3.49 30.57
N ARG A 110 6.93 -3.34 29.54
CA ARG A 110 8.12 -2.47 29.63
C ARG A 110 7.74 -1.00 29.83
N LEU A 111 6.75 -0.52 29.08
CA LEU A 111 6.28 0.87 29.16
C LEU A 111 5.61 1.16 30.52
N VAL A 112 4.73 0.28 30.99
CA VAL A 112 4.09 0.44 32.30
C VAL A 112 5.11 0.45 33.44
N ARG A 113 6.11 -0.43 33.37
CA ARG A 113 7.21 -0.47 34.35
C ARG A 113 8.02 0.82 34.35
N LYS A 114 8.30 1.37 33.17
CA LYS A 114 9.10 2.58 33.00
C LYS A 114 8.34 3.85 33.38
N LEU A 115 7.07 3.94 33.00
CA LEU A 115 6.24 5.15 33.13
C LEU A 115 5.49 5.23 34.46
N GLY A 116 5.29 4.10 35.12
CA GLY A 116 4.63 4.03 36.43
C GLY A 116 3.09 3.91 36.36
N PRO A 117 2.39 4.17 37.50
CA PRO A 117 0.97 3.86 37.65
C PRO A 117 0.02 4.75 36.84
N ALA A 118 0.50 5.86 36.30
CA ALA A 118 -0.29 6.74 35.44
C ALA A 118 -0.30 6.29 33.97
N ALA A 119 0.34 5.17 33.65
CA ALA A 119 0.37 4.57 32.32
C ALA A 119 -0.74 3.51 32.19
N HIS A 120 -1.59 3.67 31.21
CA HIS A 120 -2.74 2.78 30.98
C HIS A 120 -2.64 2.12 29.60
N PRO A 121 -2.65 0.77 29.53
CA PRO A 121 -2.53 0.06 28.25
C PRO A 121 -3.82 0.15 27.45
N PHE A 122 -3.68 0.16 26.14
CA PHE A 122 -4.77 -0.03 25.17
C PHE A 122 -4.41 -1.10 24.16
N TYR A 123 -5.43 -1.71 23.59
CA TYR A 123 -5.27 -2.81 22.65
C TYR A 123 -6.41 -2.82 21.64
N PHE A 124 -6.06 -2.70 20.36
CA PHE A 124 -7.01 -2.80 19.26
C PHE A 124 -6.59 -3.90 18.30
N GLU A 125 -7.54 -4.68 17.85
CA GLU A 125 -7.38 -5.63 16.75
C GLU A 125 -8.17 -5.16 15.54
N LEU A 126 -7.47 -4.96 14.42
CA LEU A 126 -8.13 -4.72 13.15
C LEU A 126 -8.70 -6.04 12.63
N PRO A 127 -9.96 -6.07 12.16
CA PRO A 127 -10.50 -7.28 11.57
C PRO A 127 -9.77 -7.62 10.27
N PRO A 128 -9.71 -8.92 9.89
CA PRO A 128 -9.38 -9.29 8.52
C PRO A 128 -10.29 -8.52 7.55
N HIS A 129 -9.85 -8.23 6.37
CA HIS A 129 -10.58 -7.47 5.34
C HIS A 129 -10.66 -5.95 5.53
N CYS A 130 -9.94 -5.39 6.50
CA CYS A 130 -9.70 -3.95 6.49
C CYS A 130 -8.85 -3.56 5.29
N PRO A 131 -9.11 -2.41 4.66
CA PRO A 131 -8.32 -1.97 3.51
C PRO A 131 -6.87 -1.68 3.89
N ALA A 132 -5.95 -1.86 2.94
CA ALA A 132 -4.58 -1.39 3.09
C ALA A 132 -4.50 0.14 2.97
N SER A 133 -3.49 0.72 3.59
CA SER A 133 -3.21 2.16 3.46
C SER A 133 -2.70 2.47 2.05
N VAL A 134 -3.41 3.34 1.35
CA VAL A 134 -3.09 3.78 -0.02
C VAL A 134 -3.22 5.30 -0.08
N THR A 135 -2.23 5.96 -0.64
CA THR A 135 -2.26 7.40 -0.89
C THR A 135 -2.32 7.66 -2.38
N LEU A 136 -3.26 8.46 -2.84
CA LEU A 136 -3.29 8.93 -4.22
C LEU A 136 -2.36 10.13 -4.36
N GLN A 137 -1.45 10.09 -5.35
CA GLN A 137 -0.45 11.15 -5.54
C GLN A 137 -1.14 12.49 -5.79
N PRO A 138 -0.85 13.53 -4.96
CA PRO A 138 -1.47 14.83 -5.13
C PRO A 138 -0.96 15.54 -6.39
N ALA A 139 -1.78 16.45 -6.92
CA ALA A 139 -1.35 17.35 -7.97
C ALA A 139 -0.29 18.34 -7.46
N PRO A 140 0.58 18.87 -8.34
CA PRO A 140 1.50 19.92 -7.96
C PRO A 140 0.75 21.13 -7.39
N GLY A 141 1.11 21.55 -6.18
CA GLY A 141 0.46 22.68 -5.50
C GLY A 141 -0.68 22.31 -4.56
N ASP A 142 -1.11 21.08 -4.52
CA ASP A 142 -2.10 20.62 -3.54
C ASP A 142 -1.52 20.67 -2.12
N THR A 143 -2.18 21.43 -1.24
CA THR A 143 -1.74 21.65 0.15
C THR A 143 -2.59 20.92 1.19
N GLY A 144 -3.72 20.33 0.77
CA GLY A 144 -4.63 19.60 1.63
C GLY A 144 -4.11 18.21 2.03
N LYS A 145 -4.88 17.50 2.87
CA LYS A 145 -4.60 16.09 3.16
C LYS A 145 -4.74 15.27 1.88
N PRO A 146 -3.79 14.37 1.58
CA PRO A 146 -3.87 13.56 0.37
C PRO A 146 -5.14 12.69 0.37
N CYS A 147 -5.69 12.46 -0.82
CA CYS A 147 -6.75 11.48 -1.02
C CYS A 147 -6.23 10.07 -0.84
N GLY A 148 -7.09 9.14 -0.44
CA GLY A 148 -6.73 7.75 -0.26
C GLY A 148 -7.37 7.13 0.97
N VAL A 149 -6.86 5.96 1.35
CA VAL A 149 -7.23 5.24 2.57
C VAL A 149 -6.15 5.47 3.61
N ASP A 150 -6.49 6.09 4.73
CA ASP A 150 -5.57 6.31 5.83
C ASP A 150 -6.13 5.80 7.16
N TYR A 151 -5.21 5.51 8.09
CA TYR A 151 -5.52 5.06 9.44
C TYR A 151 -5.02 6.07 10.46
N GLU A 152 -5.83 6.31 11.48
CA GLU A 152 -5.51 7.22 12.57
C GLU A 152 -5.83 6.56 13.91
N LEU A 153 -4.86 6.63 14.83
CA LEU A 153 -5.09 6.37 16.24
C LEU A 153 -5.31 7.69 16.94
N LYS A 154 -6.37 7.78 17.73
CA LYS A 154 -6.72 8.97 18.49
C LYS A 154 -6.96 8.63 19.96
N ALA A 155 -6.39 9.41 20.85
CA ALA A 155 -6.68 9.36 22.28
C ALA A 155 -7.13 10.73 22.77
N PHE A 156 -8.15 10.78 23.63
CA PHE A 156 -8.69 12.04 24.10
C PHE A 156 -9.34 11.92 25.49
N VAL A 157 -9.41 13.03 26.19
CA VAL A 157 -10.09 13.16 27.46
C VAL A 157 -11.50 13.70 27.24
N ALA A 158 -12.51 13.03 27.79
CA ALA A 158 -13.90 13.45 27.69
C ALA A 158 -14.74 12.83 28.81
N ASP A 159 -15.95 13.34 29.03
CA ASP A 159 -16.92 12.78 30.00
C ASP A 159 -17.62 11.54 29.42
N SER A 160 -17.86 11.53 28.12
CA SER A 160 -18.52 10.45 27.39
C SER A 160 -17.80 10.17 26.08
N GLN A 161 -17.92 8.92 25.60
CA GLN A 161 -17.37 8.47 24.32
C GLN A 161 -17.94 9.25 23.12
N ASP A 162 -19.16 9.70 23.21
CA ASP A 162 -19.86 10.43 22.16
C ASP A 162 -19.55 11.93 22.16
N ASP A 163 -18.83 12.41 23.19
CA ASP A 163 -18.42 13.79 23.26
C ASP A 163 -17.45 14.14 22.15
N LYS A 164 -17.62 15.34 21.60
CA LYS A 164 -16.71 15.85 20.58
C LYS A 164 -15.34 16.16 21.20
N PRO A 165 -14.27 15.49 20.71
CA PRO A 165 -12.95 15.69 21.29
C PRO A 165 -12.43 17.10 21.10
N HIS A 166 -11.83 17.67 22.15
CA HIS A 166 -11.12 18.93 22.08
C HIS A 166 -9.71 18.76 21.51
N LYS A 167 -9.30 19.62 20.60
CA LYS A 167 -7.95 19.55 20.00
C LYS A 167 -6.83 19.63 21.04
N ARG A 168 -7.02 20.40 22.11
CA ARG A 168 -5.98 20.62 23.14
C ARG A 168 -5.71 19.39 24.00
N ASN A 169 -6.71 18.56 24.25
CA ASN A 169 -6.61 17.36 25.08
C ASN A 169 -6.72 16.05 24.26
N SER A 170 -6.36 16.11 23.00
CA SER A 170 -6.38 15.00 22.07
C SER A 170 -5.01 14.75 21.47
N VAL A 171 -4.69 13.47 21.27
CA VAL A 171 -3.52 13.02 20.50
C VAL A 171 -4.02 12.32 19.25
N ARG A 172 -3.45 12.66 18.10
CA ARG A 172 -3.70 11.98 16.83
C ARG A 172 -2.40 11.45 16.25
N LEU A 173 -2.38 10.18 15.92
CA LEU A 173 -1.25 9.49 15.31
C LEU A 173 -1.67 8.82 14.01
N ALA A 174 -1.02 9.20 12.91
CA ALA A 174 -1.17 8.45 11.67
C ALA A 174 -0.44 7.10 11.79
N ILE A 175 -1.12 6.04 11.42
CA ILE A 175 -0.59 4.68 11.35
C ILE A 175 -0.88 4.10 9.97
N ARG A 176 -0.22 2.99 9.62
CA ARG A 176 -0.44 2.31 8.36
C ARG A 176 -0.79 0.84 8.59
N LYS A 177 -1.69 0.33 7.77
CA LYS A 177 -1.89 -1.09 7.60
C LYS A 177 -1.20 -1.52 6.32
N ILE A 178 -0.28 -2.45 6.40
CA ILE A 178 0.55 -2.92 5.29
C ILE A 178 0.44 -4.43 5.13
N MET A 179 0.80 -4.93 3.96
CA MET A 179 0.87 -6.34 3.67
C MET A 179 2.19 -6.65 2.96
N TYR A 180 2.82 -7.76 3.34
CA TYR A 180 4.01 -8.25 2.67
C TYR A 180 3.68 -9.34 1.65
N ALA A 181 4.59 -9.52 0.69
CA ALA A 181 4.49 -10.55 -0.32
C ALA A 181 4.40 -11.95 0.30
N PRO A 182 3.55 -12.84 -0.26
CA PRO A 182 3.57 -14.24 0.12
C PRO A 182 4.92 -14.88 -0.18
N SER A 183 5.26 -15.93 0.58
CA SER A 183 6.56 -16.61 0.48
C SER A 183 6.72 -17.44 -0.80
N LYS A 184 5.62 -17.79 -1.46
CA LYS A 184 5.62 -18.65 -2.65
C LYS A 184 5.22 -17.86 -3.88
N GLN A 185 5.97 -18.09 -4.98
CA GLN A 185 5.56 -17.66 -6.31
C GLN A 185 4.32 -18.43 -6.77
N GLY A 186 3.44 -17.75 -7.49
CA GLY A 186 2.37 -18.38 -8.21
C GLY A 186 2.82 -18.87 -9.59
N GLU A 187 1.84 -19.17 -10.44
CA GLU A 187 2.08 -19.60 -11.81
C GLU A 187 2.66 -18.46 -12.65
N GLN A 188 3.69 -18.76 -13.43
CA GLN A 188 4.31 -17.81 -14.35
C GLN A 188 3.29 -17.27 -15.35
N PRO A 189 3.11 -15.94 -15.44
CA PRO A 189 2.21 -15.34 -16.41
C PRO A 189 2.69 -15.60 -17.85
N SER A 190 1.77 -16.07 -18.68
CA SER A 190 2.00 -16.33 -20.09
C SER A 190 0.70 -16.10 -20.87
N VAL A 191 0.81 -15.55 -22.05
CA VAL A 191 -0.32 -15.27 -22.93
C VAL A 191 0.05 -15.47 -24.38
N GLU A 192 -0.88 -16.01 -25.15
CA GLU A 192 -0.79 -16.16 -26.59
C GLU A 192 -1.96 -15.43 -27.23
N VAL A 193 -1.70 -14.60 -28.20
CA VAL A 193 -2.71 -13.92 -29.00
C VAL A 193 -2.34 -13.95 -30.47
N SER A 194 -3.35 -13.93 -31.33
CA SER A 194 -3.15 -13.89 -32.77
C SER A 194 -4.15 -12.97 -33.44
N LYS A 195 -3.79 -12.48 -34.60
CA LYS A 195 -4.66 -11.63 -35.42
C LYS A 195 -4.67 -12.07 -36.88
N GLU A 196 -5.87 -12.18 -37.43
CA GLU A 196 -6.11 -12.41 -38.84
C GLU A 196 -6.35 -11.06 -39.54
N PHE A 197 -5.91 -10.97 -40.79
CA PHE A 197 -6.12 -9.81 -41.62
C PHE A 197 -6.88 -10.20 -42.86
N MET A 198 -7.72 -9.29 -43.39
CA MET A 198 -8.39 -9.51 -44.68
C MET A 198 -7.37 -9.77 -45.77
N MET A 199 -7.65 -10.77 -46.62
CA MET A 199 -6.81 -11.20 -47.72
C MET A 199 -5.41 -11.71 -47.34
N SER A 200 -5.22 -12.05 -46.10
CA SER A 200 -4.01 -12.73 -45.63
C SER A 200 -4.34 -14.18 -45.25
N PRO A 201 -3.66 -15.18 -45.80
CA PRO A 201 -3.97 -16.59 -45.53
C PRO A 201 -3.57 -17.05 -44.13
N ASN A 202 -2.66 -16.34 -43.49
CA ASN A 202 -2.06 -16.74 -42.19
C ASN A 202 -2.10 -15.62 -41.18
N LYS A 203 -1.86 -15.96 -39.93
CA LYS A 203 -2.00 -15.07 -38.78
C LYS A 203 -0.68 -14.42 -38.38
N LEU A 204 -0.79 -13.26 -37.76
CA LEU A 204 0.24 -12.71 -36.91
C LEU A 204 0.05 -13.30 -35.50
N TYR A 205 1.10 -13.91 -34.95
CA TYR A 205 1.10 -14.57 -33.66
C TYR A 205 2.03 -13.86 -32.69
N LEU A 206 1.54 -13.63 -31.48
CA LEU A 206 2.30 -13.05 -30.37
C LEU A 206 2.19 -13.95 -29.16
N GLU A 207 3.35 -14.32 -28.61
CA GLU A 207 3.47 -14.97 -27.31
C GLU A 207 4.29 -14.07 -26.38
N ALA A 208 3.77 -13.84 -25.19
CA ALA A 208 4.45 -13.05 -24.17
C ALA A 208 4.40 -13.77 -22.83
N SER A 209 5.47 -13.66 -22.06
CA SER A 209 5.56 -14.21 -20.71
C SER A 209 6.41 -13.33 -19.80
N LEU A 210 6.15 -13.40 -18.51
CA LEU A 210 7.00 -12.82 -17.48
C LEU A 210 7.84 -13.93 -16.87
N ASP A 211 9.00 -13.58 -16.30
CA ASP A 211 9.86 -14.56 -15.62
C ASP A 211 9.25 -15.08 -14.32
N LYS A 212 8.34 -14.33 -13.68
CA LYS A 212 7.59 -14.74 -12.47
C LYS A 212 6.29 -13.95 -12.31
N GLU A 213 5.44 -14.37 -11.39
CA GLU A 213 4.19 -13.67 -11.09
C GLU A 213 4.38 -12.53 -10.08
N LEU A 214 5.21 -12.75 -9.07
CA LEU A 214 5.40 -11.85 -7.94
C LEU A 214 6.76 -11.17 -8.01
N TYR A 215 6.72 -9.83 -8.06
CA TYR A 215 7.88 -8.95 -8.02
C TYR A 215 7.88 -8.12 -6.75
N HIS A 216 9.07 -7.83 -6.25
CA HIS A 216 9.26 -6.86 -5.17
C HIS A 216 9.48 -5.45 -5.74
N HIS A 217 9.11 -4.44 -4.98
CA HIS A 217 9.37 -3.05 -5.36
C HIS A 217 10.86 -2.84 -5.65
N GLY A 218 11.15 -2.23 -6.80
CA GLY A 218 12.51 -1.99 -7.28
C GLY A 218 13.11 -3.13 -8.12
N GLU A 219 12.47 -4.28 -8.21
CA GLU A 219 12.92 -5.37 -9.08
C GLU A 219 12.70 -5.06 -10.57
N ASN A 220 13.58 -5.59 -11.40
CA ASN A 220 13.43 -5.60 -12.84
C ASN A 220 12.41 -6.67 -13.26
N ILE A 221 11.50 -6.29 -14.13
CA ILE A 221 10.53 -7.21 -14.74
C ILE A 221 11.06 -7.60 -16.12
N ALA A 222 11.34 -8.89 -16.31
CA ALA A 222 11.74 -9.43 -17.60
C ALA A 222 10.51 -9.90 -18.37
N VAL A 223 10.30 -9.30 -19.55
CA VAL A 223 9.19 -9.60 -20.45
C VAL A 223 9.74 -10.30 -21.67
N ASN A 224 9.40 -11.58 -21.84
CA ASN A 224 9.77 -12.36 -23.02
C ASN A 224 8.71 -12.15 -24.10
N VAL A 225 9.11 -11.71 -25.26
CA VAL A 225 8.24 -11.47 -26.40
C VAL A 225 8.69 -12.36 -27.58
N HIS A 226 7.78 -13.17 -28.10
CA HIS A 226 7.99 -13.95 -29.30
C HIS A 226 6.92 -13.62 -30.34
N ILE A 227 7.36 -13.29 -31.53
CA ILE A 227 6.49 -12.92 -32.66
C ILE A 227 6.75 -13.90 -33.80
N ALA A 228 5.68 -14.51 -34.31
CA ALA A 228 5.70 -15.27 -35.54
C ALA A 228 4.77 -14.59 -36.55
N ASN A 229 5.34 -13.91 -37.53
CA ASN A 229 4.54 -13.15 -38.49
C ASN A 229 4.39 -13.92 -39.81
N ASN A 230 3.30 -14.67 -39.90
CA ASN A 230 2.91 -15.37 -41.14
C ASN A 230 1.85 -14.60 -41.95
N SER A 231 1.50 -13.39 -41.49
CA SER A 231 0.58 -12.50 -42.18
C SER A 231 1.27 -11.71 -43.32
N ASN A 232 0.49 -10.97 -44.06
CA ASN A 232 1.00 -10.05 -45.09
C ASN A 232 1.28 -8.62 -44.57
N ARG A 233 1.23 -8.40 -43.27
CA ARG A 233 1.50 -7.12 -42.61
C ARG A 233 2.84 -7.15 -41.91
N SER A 234 3.44 -5.98 -41.73
CA SER A 234 4.70 -5.84 -40.98
C SER A 234 4.44 -5.26 -39.59
N VAL A 235 5.12 -5.81 -38.61
CA VAL A 235 5.18 -5.22 -37.25
C VAL A 235 6.25 -4.14 -37.28
N LYS A 236 5.84 -2.89 -37.21
CA LYS A 236 6.76 -1.73 -37.34
C LYS A 236 7.56 -1.46 -36.09
N ARG A 237 6.96 -1.67 -34.90
CA ARG A 237 7.59 -1.49 -33.61
C ARG A 237 6.87 -2.29 -32.53
N ILE A 238 7.60 -2.55 -31.43
CA ILE A 238 7.11 -3.24 -30.24
C ILE A 238 7.16 -2.28 -29.08
N LYS A 239 6.04 -2.13 -28.39
CA LYS A 239 5.93 -1.29 -27.20
C LYS A 239 5.53 -2.16 -26.01
N VAL A 240 6.33 -2.11 -24.94
CA VAL A 240 6.07 -2.83 -23.71
C VAL A 240 5.89 -1.81 -22.59
N SER A 241 4.84 -1.95 -21.80
CA SER A 241 4.55 -1.04 -20.72
C SER A 241 4.05 -1.77 -19.46
N VAL A 242 4.39 -1.22 -18.31
CA VAL A 242 3.79 -1.60 -17.02
C VAL A 242 2.70 -0.60 -16.68
N ARG A 243 1.51 -1.09 -16.40
CA ARG A 243 0.35 -0.25 -16.10
C ARG A 243 -0.20 -0.56 -14.73
N GLN A 244 -0.50 0.50 -13.98
CA GLN A 244 -1.23 0.43 -12.74
C GLN A 244 -2.72 0.65 -13.00
N PHE A 245 -3.55 -0.20 -12.40
CA PHE A 245 -5.01 -0.08 -12.38
C PHE A 245 -5.45 0.15 -10.94
N ALA A 246 -6.18 1.22 -10.70
CA ALA A 246 -6.74 1.53 -9.39
C ALA A 246 -8.25 1.62 -9.49
N ASP A 247 -8.96 0.72 -8.81
CA ASP A 247 -10.43 0.73 -8.71
C ASP A 247 -10.84 1.38 -7.40
N ILE A 248 -11.64 2.43 -7.51
CA ILE A 248 -12.25 3.07 -6.35
C ILE A 248 -13.63 2.45 -6.14
N CYS A 249 -13.73 1.53 -5.18
CA CYS A 249 -14.91 0.68 -4.99
C CYS A 249 -16.10 1.40 -4.35
N LEU A 250 -15.92 2.63 -3.83
CA LEU A 250 -16.91 3.29 -3.00
C LEU A 250 -17.91 4.18 -3.76
N PHE A 251 -17.62 4.54 -5.00
CA PHE A 251 -18.40 5.58 -5.69
C PHE A 251 -18.97 5.20 -7.02
N SER A 252 -18.37 4.31 -7.70
CA SER A 252 -18.80 3.74 -8.97
C SER A 252 -17.67 2.87 -9.51
N THR A 253 -17.93 2.24 -10.61
CA THR A 253 -16.99 1.44 -11.39
C THR A 253 -15.86 2.26 -12.04
N ALA A 254 -15.42 3.36 -11.41
CA ALA A 254 -14.33 4.18 -11.92
C ALA A 254 -12.99 3.45 -11.74
N GLN A 255 -12.41 3.06 -12.86
CA GLN A 255 -11.07 2.49 -12.93
C GLN A 255 -10.10 3.52 -13.50
N TYR A 256 -9.05 3.81 -12.75
CA TYR A 256 -7.95 4.66 -13.20
C TYR A 256 -6.80 3.79 -13.70
N LYS A 257 -6.28 4.15 -14.88
CA LYS A 257 -5.16 3.46 -15.52
C LYS A 257 -3.99 4.43 -15.65
N CYS A 258 -2.80 4.00 -15.26
CA CYS A 258 -1.61 4.81 -15.39
C CYS A 258 -0.42 3.94 -15.83
N THR A 259 0.29 4.38 -16.87
CA THR A 259 1.54 3.75 -17.28
C THR A 259 2.67 4.19 -16.35
N VAL A 260 3.36 3.26 -15.71
CA VAL A 260 4.40 3.53 -14.72
C VAL A 260 5.80 3.14 -15.18
N ALA A 261 5.92 2.37 -16.25
CA ALA A 261 7.17 2.08 -16.95
C ALA A 261 6.88 1.75 -18.40
N GLU A 262 7.80 2.09 -19.30
CA GLU A 262 7.63 1.91 -20.72
C GLU A 262 8.98 1.63 -21.38
N ALA A 263 8.98 0.71 -22.34
CA ALA A 263 10.10 0.46 -23.24
C ALA A 263 9.58 0.28 -24.64
N GLU A 264 10.28 0.85 -25.59
CA GLU A 264 10.02 0.72 -27.02
C GLU A 264 11.28 0.25 -27.72
N SER A 265 11.14 -0.68 -28.65
CA SER A 265 12.29 -1.17 -29.39
C SER A 265 12.05 -1.06 -30.89
N GLU A 266 12.99 -0.43 -31.54
CA GLU A 266 13.14 -0.42 -33.01
C GLU A 266 14.11 -1.51 -33.47
N GLU A 267 14.97 -1.99 -32.59
CA GLU A 267 15.93 -3.07 -32.90
C GLU A 267 15.19 -4.38 -33.17
N GLY A 268 15.50 -5.00 -34.30
CA GLY A 268 14.82 -6.19 -34.79
C GLY A 268 13.50 -5.91 -35.50
N CYS A 269 13.08 -4.65 -35.61
CA CYS A 269 11.90 -4.20 -36.37
C CYS A 269 12.35 -3.52 -37.69
N PRO A 270 11.50 -3.57 -38.74
CA PRO A 270 10.19 -4.24 -38.77
C PRO A 270 10.31 -5.77 -38.83
N VAL A 271 9.30 -6.47 -38.25
CA VAL A 271 9.14 -7.90 -38.43
C VAL A 271 8.22 -8.13 -39.61
N GLY A 272 8.81 -8.44 -40.75
CA GLY A 272 8.10 -8.62 -42.04
C GLY A 272 7.37 -9.96 -42.15
N PRO A 273 6.57 -10.14 -43.22
CA PRO A 273 5.94 -11.41 -43.53
C PRO A 273 6.92 -12.56 -43.61
N GLY A 274 6.63 -13.67 -42.93
CA GLY A 274 7.48 -14.86 -42.90
C GLY A 274 8.62 -14.82 -41.89
N PHE A 275 8.79 -13.72 -41.16
CA PHE A 275 9.84 -13.57 -40.16
C PHE A 275 9.35 -13.80 -38.73
N THR A 276 10.29 -14.19 -37.88
CA THR A 276 10.09 -14.34 -36.42
C THR A 276 11.04 -13.43 -35.66
N LEU A 277 10.66 -13.01 -34.46
CA LEU A 277 11.51 -12.28 -33.54
C LEU A 277 11.28 -12.77 -32.14
N SER A 278 12.35 -13.02 -31.41
CA SER A 278 12.32 -13.26 -29.96
C SER A 278 13.17 -12.21 -29.27
N LYS A 279 12.60 -11.53 -28.30
CA LYS A 279 13.27 -10.45 -27.57
C LYS A 279 12.83 -10.40 -26.12
N VAL A 280 13.77 -10.05 -25.23
CA VAL A 280 13.51 -9.80 -23.80
C VAL A 280 13.56 -8.30 -23.55
N PHE A 281 12.48 -7.77 -22.97
CA PHE A 281 12.43 -6.39 -22.48
C PHE A 281 12.56 -6.39 -20.97
N THR A 282 13.30 -5.43 -20.44
CA THR A 282 13.45 -5.23 -18.99
C THR A 282 12.86 -3.89 -18.61
N LEU A 283 11.92 -3.92 -17.67
CA LEU A 283 11.22 -2.75 -17.16
C LEU A 283 11.31 -2.71 -15.64
N THR A 284 11.49 -1.52 -15.08
CA THR A 284 11.50 -1.32 -13.65
C THR A 284 10.55 -0.19 -13.28
N PRO A 285 9.36 -0.50 -12.74
CA PRO A 285 8.45 0.54 -12.28
C PRO A 285 8.98 1.18 -11.00
N LEU A 286 9.19 2.48 -11.03
CA LEU A 286 9.71 3.27 -9.91
C LEU A 286 8.89 4.55 -9.71
N LEU A 287 8.59 4.88 -8.47
CA LEU A 287 7.94 6.15 -8.16
C LEU A 287 8.77 7.36 -8.62
N ALA A 288 10.09 7.29 -8.52
CA ALA A 288 10.99 8.37 -8.92
C ALA A 288 10.76 8.87 -10.36
N ASN A 289 10.36 7.98 -11.27
CA ASN A 289 10.09 8.28 -12.67
C ASN A 289 8.63 8.69 -12.92
N ASN A 290 7.79 8.74 -11.91
CA ASN A 290 6.34 8.95 -12.01
C ASN A 290 5.82 10.04 -11.07
N LYS A 291 6.68 10.87 -10.52
CA LYS A 291 6.31 11.91 -9.54
C LYS A 291 5.41 13.02 -10.11
N ASP A 292 5.37 13.17 -11.41
CA ASP A 292 4.53 14.13 -12.13
C ASP A 292 3.12 13.61 -12.44
N LYS A 293 2.86 12.34 -12.16
CA LYS A 293 1.57 11.68 -12.48
C LYS A 293 0.58 11.81 -11.33
N TRP A 294 -0.35 12.71 -11.52
CA TRP A 294 -1.42 12.96 -10.58
C TRP A 294 -2.41 11.80 -10.48
N GLY A 295 -2.85 11.46 -9.25
CA GLY A 295 -3.80 10.40 -9.00
C GLY A 295 -3.21 8.99 -9.00
N LEU A 296 -1.90 8.85 -9.23
CA LEU A 296 -1.21 7.57 -9.14
C LEU A 296 -1.31 7.04 -7.71
N ALA A 297 -1.69 5.76 -7.56
CA ALA A 297 -1.76 5.12 -6.26
C ALA A 297 -0.36 4.81 -5.71
N LEU A 298 -0.12 5.22 -4.47
CA LEU A 298 1.11 5.03 -3.73
C LEU A 298 0.82 4.22 -2.46
N ASP A 299 1.81 3.53 -1.92
CA ASP A 299 1.71 3.01 -0.56
C ASP A 299 1.47 4.15 0.43
N GLY A 300 0.73 3.88 1.50
CA GLY A 300 0.40 4.89 2.49
C GLY A 300 1.64 5.63 2.98
N GLN A 301 1.55 6.94 3.07
CA GLN A 301 2.66 7.82 3.44
C GLN A 301 2.45 8.35 4.87
N LEU A 302 3.45 8.16 5.73
CA LEU A 302 3.50 8.75 7.06
C LEU A 302 4.26 10.07 6.97
N LYS A 303 3.55 11.21 6.97
CA LYS A 303 4.12 12.55 6.84
C LYS A 303 5.23 12.59 5.78
N HIS A 304 6.30 13.24 5.87
CA HIS A 304 7.35 13.43 4.86
C HIS A 304 8.26 12.21 4.62
N GLU A 305 7.86 11.00 5.01
CA GLU A 305 8.65 9.80 4.73
C GLU A 305 8.54 9.40 3.26
N ASP A 306 9.60 8.78 2.74
CA ASP A 306 9.60 8.21 1.39
C ASP A 306 8.57 7.09 1.28
N THR A 307 7.98 6.97 0.11
CA THR A 307 7.03 5.92 -0.23
C THR A 307 7.36 5.30 -1.58
N ASN A 308 6.59 4.29 -1.96
CA ASN A 308 6.73 3.57 -3.22
C ASN A 308 5.41 3.63 -4.00
N LEU A 309 5.44 3.14 -5.23
CA LEU A 309 4.20 2.80 -5.93
C LEU A 309 3.36 1.87 -5.06
N ALA A 310 2.03 2.01 -5.11
CA ALA A 310 1.17 1.17 -4.30
C ALA A 310 1.43 -0.31 -4.55
N SER A 311 1.41 -1.09 -3.48
CA SER A 311 1.47 -2.55 -3.57
C SER A 311 0.16 -3.09 -4.14
N SER A 312 0.22 -4.22 -4.82
CA SER A 312 -0.96 -4.93 -5.31
C SER A 312 -1.89 -5.28 -4.17
N THR A 313 -3.18 -5.13 -4.37
CA THR A 313 -4.20 -5.57 -3.41
C THR A 313 -4.45 -7.06 -3.59
N LEU A 314 -4.20 -7.83 -2.53
CA LEU A 314 -4.56 -9.24 -2.49
C LEU A 314 -6.00 -9.37 -1.96
N ILE A 315 -6.88 -9.93 -2.79
CA ILE A 315 -8.29 -10.12 -2.46
C ILE A 315 -8.45 -11.56 -1.97
N ALA A 316 -8.53 -11.75 -0.65
CA ALA A 316 -8.71 -13.06 -0.05
C ALA A 316 -10.16 -13.56 -0.20
N ASP A 317 -11.13 -12.66 -0.12
CA ASP A 317 -12.56 -12.94 -0.29
C ASP A 317 -13.18 -11.95 -1.26
N PRO A 318 -13.60 -12.40 -2.47
CA PRO A 318 -14.24 -11.52 -3.45
C PRO A 318 -15.51 -10.83 -2.95
N ALA A 319 -16.22 -11.40 -1.98
CA ALA A 319 -17.42 -10.81 -1.39
C ALA A 319 -17.10 -9.55 -0.56
N GLN A 320 -15.86 -9.39 -0.07
CA GLN A 320 -15.40 -8.25 0.71
C GLN A 320 -14.72 -7.16 -0.15
N ARG A 321 -14.76 -7.30 -1.47
CA ARG A 321 -14.07 -6.37 -2.39
C ARG A 321 -14.47 -4.91 -2.18
N GLU A 322 -15.74 -4.62 -1.97
CA GLU A 322 -16.25 -3.26 -1.77
C GLU A 322 -15.73 -2.60 -0.49
N ASN A 323 -15.36 -3.39 0.51
CA ASN A 323 -14.86 -2.89 1.80
C ASN A 323 -13.39 -2.46 1.74
N LEU A 324 -12.68 -2.77 0.66
CA LEU A 324 -11.24 -2.47 0.53
C LEU A 324 -10.95 -1.02 0.12
N GLY A 325 -11.95 -0.28 -0.31
CA GLY A 325 -11.82 1.14 -0.68
C GLY A 325 -11.14 1.35 -2.01
N ILE A 326 -9.85 1.05 -2.09
CA ILE A 326 -9.04 1.17 -3.32
C ILE A 326 -8.38 -0.18 -3.59
N ILE A 327 -8.60 -0.71 -4.80
CA ILE A 327 -7.98 -1.94 -5.28
C ILE A 327 -6.95 -1.60 -6.33
N VAL A 328 -5.70 -2.00 -6.09
CA VAL A 328 -4.58 -1.74 -6.97
C VAL A 328 -4.12 -3.04 -7.62
N GLN A 329 -4.00 -3.02 -8.94
CA GLN A 329 -3.52 -4.14 -9.74
C GLN A 329 -2.51 -3.65 -10.76
N TYR A 330 -1.62 -4.53 -11.20
CA TYR A 330 -0.61 -4.24 -12.22
C TYR A 330 -0.69 -5.24 -13.36
N LYS A 331 -0.46 -4.74 -14.57
CA LYS A 331 -0.32 -5.57 -15.77
C LYS A 331 0.82 -5.07 -16.64
N VAL A 332 1.49 -6.00 -17.28
CA VAL A 332 2.37 -5.70 -18.42
C VAL A 332 1.53 -5.76 -19.68
N LYS A 333 1.64 -4.75 -20.52
CA LYS A 333 1.04 -4.72 -21.85
C LYS A 333 2.12 -4.78 -22.92
N VAL A 334 1.99 -5.75 -23.81
CA VAL A 334 2.82 -5.87 -25.02
C VAL A 334 1.96 -5.46 -26.22
N LYS A 335 2.39 -4.45 -26.96
CA LYS A 335 1.69 -3.92 -28.11
C LYS A 335 2.55 -4.00 -29.38
N LEU A 336 2.03 -4.66 -30.38
CA LEU A 336 2.62 -4.71 -31.70
C LEU A 336 1.96 -3.64 -32.58
N CYS A 337 2.75 -2.66 -33.03
CA CYS A 337 2.25 -1.55 -33.85
C CYS A 337 2.40 -1.90 -35.32
N LEU A 338 1.27 -1.96 -36.04
CA LEU A 338 1.20 -2.37 -37.43
C LEU A 338 1.06 -1.19 -38.41
N GLY A 339 0.96 0.03 -37.86
CA GLY A 339 0.75 1.25 -38.64
C GLY A 339 -0.72 1.63 -38.79
N PRO A 340 -1.01 2.76 -39.48
CA PRO A 340 -2.33 3.40 -39.42
C PRO A 340 -3.47 2.57 -40.06
N LEU A 341 -3.16 1.64 -40.95
CA LEU A 341 -4.17 0.83 -41.65
C LEU A 341 -4.30 -0.59 -41.11
N GLY A 342 -3.38 -1.02 -40.22
CA GLY A 342 -3.32 -2.42 -39.80
C GLY A 342 -4.02 -2.71 -38.47
N GLY A 343 -4.30 -1.71 -37.67
CA GLY A 343 -4.63 -1.89 -36.27
C GLY A 343 -3.45 -2.42 -35.47
N ASP A 344 -3.65 -2.62 -34.19
CA ASP A 344 -2.59 -3.10 -33.29
C ASP A 344 -2.98 -4.47 -32.71
N LEU A 345 -1.98 -5.28 -32.39
CA LEU A 345 -2.15 -6.50 -31.61
C LEU A 345 -1.57 -6.30 -30.23
N SER A 346 -2.34 -6.52 -29.19
CA SER A 346 -1.93 -6.37 -27.81
C SER A 346 -2.18 -7.62 -26.99
N ALA A 347 -1.31 -7.84 -26.00
CA ALA A 347 -1.47 -8.86 -24.99
C ALA A 347 -1.20 -8.24 -23.60
N GLU A 348 -1.92 -8.70 -22.60
CA GLU A 348 -1.78 -8.25 -21.20
C GLU A 348 -1.43 -9.43 -20.29
N LEU A 349 -0.51 -9.18 -19.37
CA LEU A 349 0.00 -10.15 -18.40
C LEU A 349 -0.17 -9.57 -16.99
N PRO A 350 -1.05 -10.11 -16.14
CA PRO A 350 -1.16 -9.66 -14.76
C PRO A 350 0.04 -10.12 -13.93
N PHE A 351 0.47 -9.30 -12.99
CA PHE A 351 1.50 -9.64 -12.01
C PHE A 351 1.22 -8.95 -10.68
N ILE A 352 1.96 -9.36 -9.65
CA ILE A 352 1.86 -8.85 -8.30
C ILE A 352 3.12 -8.08 -7.95
N LEU A 353 2.95 -6.87 -7.40
CA LEU A 353 4.03 -6.00 -6.95
C LEU A 353 3.85 -5.71 -5.47
N MET A 354 4.77 -6.16 -4.62
CA MET A 354 4.68 -6.02 -3.17
C MET A 354 6.06 -5.89 -2.53
N HIS A 355 6.09 -5.50 -1.26
CA HIS A 355 7.31 -5.54 -0.47
C HIS A 355 7.62 -6.97 -0.03
N PRO A 356 8.91 -7.38 0.00
CA PRO A 356 9.31 -8.64 0.59
C PRO A 356 9.06 -8.62 2.10
N LYS A 357 8.69 -9.78 2.66
CA LYS A 357 8.62 -9.92 4.11
C LYS A 357 10.03 -9.71 4.70
N PRO A 358 10.22 -8.85 5.71
CA PRO A 358 11.50 -8.70 6.38
C PRO A 358 11.96 -10.04 6.95
N GLU A 359 13.25 -10.32 6.88
CA GLU A 359 13.84 -11.48 7.55
C GLU A 359 13.63 -11.33 9.06
N GLU A 360 13.03 -12.35 9.69
CA GLU A 360 12.95 -12.41 11.14
C GLU A 360 14.37 -12.59 11.67
N GLU A 361 14.85 -11.65 12.49
CA GLU A 361 16.09 -11.89 13.23
C GLU A 361 15.90 -13.16 14.06
N PRO A 362 16.79 -14.15 13.95
CA PRO A 362 16.67 -15.36 14.75
C PRO A 362 16.58 -14.99 16.23
N PRO A 363 15.73 -15.66 17.02
CA PRO A 363 15.60 -15.38 18.43
C PRO A 363 16.98 -15.49 19.07
N ARG A 364 17.45 -14.40 19.66
CA ARG A 364 18.72 -14.41 20.41
C ARG A 364 18.54 -15.38 21.57
N VAL A 365 19.25 -16.48 21.49
CA VAL A 365 19.39 -17.40 22.63
C VAL A 365 20.01 -16.61 23.76
N PRO A 366 19.38 -16.51 24.94
CA PRO A 366 20.04 -15.89 26.10
C PRO A 366 21.22 -16.76 26.46
N GLU A 367 22.43 -16.18 26.49
CA GLU A 367 23.61 -16.79 27.15
C GLU A 367 23.40 -16.81 28.66
#